data_690d05d3a0e313558624a4025a85c051
#
_entry.id   690d05d3a0e313558624a4025a85c051
#
_cell.length_a   1.000
_cell.length_b   1.000
_cell.length_c   1.000
_cell.angle_alpha   90.00
_cell.angle_beta   90.00
_cell.angle_gamma   90.00
#
_symmetry.space_group_name_H-M   'P 1'
#
loop_
_entity.id
_entity.type
_entity.pdbx_description
1 polymer ?
#
loop_
_entity_poly.entity_id
_entity_poly.type
_entity_poly.pdbx_seq_one_letter_code
_entity_poly.pdbx_strand_id
1 'polypeptide(L)'
;MSEAVVPPRALWVPFALGRPLGAVDDAEFQKNVMRSAFGLLDTAVEPTIEDYPLDVPDKDLSETWSCPLNLTPESSGSLVERLLAEVARLRPWAIETRRQRGRTLFGISGAKEDQVDELARVFVAIAETGDVTSEPVTDEITWMFEMPLLLRHIADDLRSFYHEAIAAQPGGNAPDH
;
A
#
# COMPACT_ATOMS: atom_id res chain seq x y z
N MET A 1 1.28 20.55 11.13
CA MET A 1 2.01 19.48 11.85
C MET A 1 3.54 19.63 11.71
N SER A 2 4.09 19.87 10.54
CA SER A 2 5.54 20.07 10.34
C SER A 2 6.09 21.29 11.08
N GLU A 3 5.36 22.40 11.15
CA GLU A 3 5.76 23.60 11.89
C GLU A 3 5.94 23.33 13.39
N ALA A 4 5.10 22.48 13.97
CA ALA A 4 5.18 22.14 15.40
C ALA A 4 6.38 21.23 15.74
N VAL A 5 6.89 20.49 14.75
CA VAL A 5 8.05 19.58 14.90
C VAL A 5 9.37 20.33 14.70
N VAL A 6 9.34 21.48 14.03
CA VAL A 6 10.52 22.31 13.70
C VAL A 6 11.64 21.47 13.06
N PRO A 7 11.39 20.83 11.92
CA PRO A 7 12.42 20.03 11.26
C PRO A 7 13.58 20.93 10.83
N PRO A 8 14.83 20.43 10.84
CA PRO A 8 15.99 21.23 10.43
C PRO A 8 15.85 21.73 8.97
N ARG A 9 15.25 20.95 8.11
CA ARG A 9 14.93 21.30 6.72
C ARG A 9 13.69 20.53 6.30
N ALA A 10 12.74 21.17 5.60
CA ALA A 10 11.59 20.52 5.02
C ALA A 10 11.16 21.22 3.73
N LEU A 11 10.79 20.44 2.73
CA LEU A 11 10.09 20.94 1.55
C LEU A 11 8.62 20.57 1.70
N TRP A 12 7.75 21.57 1.75
CA TRP A 12 6.32 21.36 1.68
C TRP A 12 5.90 21.23 0.21
N VAL A 13 5.04 20.25 -0.08
CA VAL A 13 4.54 20.01 -1.44
C VAL A 13 3.00 20.01 -1.43
N PRO A 14 2.34 20.64 -2.43
CA PRO A 14 0.88 20.75 -2.50
C PRO A 14 0.18 19.46 -2.99
N PHE A 15 0.91 18.37 -3.13
CA PHE A 15 0.43 17.16 -3.75
C PHE A 15 -0.51 16.35 -2.85
N ALA A 16 -1.33 15.51 -3.48
CA ALA A 16 -2.24 14.61 -2.77
C ALA A 16 -1.49 13.67 -1.81
N LEU A 17 -2.13 13.34 -0.69
CA LEU A 17 -1.59 12.39 0.28
C LEU A 17 -1.28 11.05 -0.39
N GLY A 18 -0.08 10.52 -0.13
CA GLY A 18 0.41 9.31 -0.75
C GLY A 18 1.22 9.52 -2.04
N ARG A 19 1.35 10.76 -2.52
CA ARG A 19 2.13 11.13 -3.71
C ARG A 19 3.21 12.18 -3.40
N PRO A 20 4.20 11.84 -2.57
CA PRO A 20 5.17 12.84 -2.09
C PRO A 20 6.05 13.45 -3.19
N LEU A 21 6.13 12.82 -4.36
CA LEU A 21 6.86 13.33 -5.53
C LEU A 21 5.94 13.88 -6.63
N GLY A 22 4.63 13.95 -6.39
CA GLY A 22 3.64 14.56 -7.27
C GLY A 22 3.25 13.68 -8.46
N ALA A 23 3.51 14.16 -9.69
CA ALA A 23 3.05 13.52 -10.92
C ALA A 23 3.57 12.09 -11.07
N VAL A 24 2.64 11.16 -11.36
CA VAL A 24 2.96 9.77 -11.66
C VAL A 24 3.47 9.67 -13.09
N ASP A 25 4.41 8.78 -13.34
CA ASP A 25 5.07 8.56 -14.64
C ASP A 25 5.74 9.81 -15.27
N ASP A 26 5.95 10.84 -14.45
CA ASP A 26 6.72 12.02 -14.84
C ASP A 26 8.06 12.06 -14.11
N ALA A 27 9.03 11.34 -14.63
CA ALA A 27 10.35 11.23 -14.02
C ALA A 27 11.07 12.58 -13.91
N GLU A 28 10.84 13.52 -14.83
CA GLU A 28 11.48 14.84 -14.75
C GLU A 28 10.83 15.71 -13.68
N PHE A 29 9.51 15.68 -13.54
CA PHE A 29 8.82 16.36 -12.45
C PHE A 29 9.30 15.83 -11.09
N GLN A 30 9.31 14.51 -10.91
CA GLN A 30 9.75 13.85 -9.67
C GLN A 30 11.20 14.18 -9.33
N LYS A 31 12.11 14.17 -10.31
CA LYS A 31 13.50 14.57 -10.12
C LYS A 31 13.64 16.04 -9.72
N ASN A 32 12.78 16.91 -10.25
CA ASN A 32 12.80 18.32 -9.87
C ASN A 32 12.36 18.54 -8.43
N VAL A 33 11.32 17.82 -7.96
CA VAL A 33 10.93 17.82 -6.55
C VAL A 33 12.09 17.37 -5.66
N MET A 34 12.75 16.27 -6.03
CA MET A 34 13.91 15.76 -5.27
C MET A 34 15.08 16.74 -5.28
N ARG A 35 15.40 17.38 -6.43
CA ARG A 35 16.46 18.41 -6.51
C ARG A 35 16.17 19.59 -5.61
N SER A 36 14.91 20.06 -5.57
CA SER A 36 14.50 21.12 -4.65
C SER A 36 14.68 20.73 -3.20
N ALA A 37 14.23 19.52 -2.82
CA ALA A 37 14.41 19.01 -1.45
C ALA A 37 15.89 18.89 -1.06
N PHE A 38 16.74 18.34 -1.94
CA PHE A 38 18.17 18.23 -1.67
C PHE A 38 18.89 19.57 -1.73
N GLY A 39 18.42 20.53 -2.53
CA GLY A 39 18.98 21.88 -2.57
C GLY A 39 18.91 22.61 -1.22
N LEU A 40 17.94 22.26 -0.37
CA LEU A 40 17.86 22.79 1.00
C LEU A 40 19.08 22.38 1.88
N LEU A 41 19.80 21.33 1.51
CA LEU A 41 21.02 20.94 2.24
C LEU A 41 22.12 21.97 2.05
N ASP A 42 22.16 22.62 0.90
CA ASP A 42 23.19 23.63 0.58
C ASP A 42 22.75 25.04 0.98
N THR A 43 21.46 25.33 0.97
CA THR A 43 20.94 26.71 1.12
C THR A 43 20.41 27.02 2.52
N ALA A 44 19.82 26.05 3.23
CA ALA A 44 19.21 26.28 4.52
C ALA A 44 20.24 26.25 5.65
N VAL A 45 20.40 27.38 6.34
CA VAL A 45 21.34 27.56 7.46
C VAL A 45 20.68 27.31 8.82
N GLU A 46 19.35 27.47 8.90
CA GLU A 46 18.54 27.30 10.11
C GLU A 46 17.30 26.48 9.80
N PRO A 47 16.54 26.04 10.80
CA PRO A 47 15.29 25.29 10.57
C PRO A 47 14.38 26.01 9.59
N THR A 48 14.14 25.39 8.45
CA THR A 48 13.43 26.00 7.32
C THR A 48 12.38 25.03 6.76
N ILE A 49 11.19 25.55 6.49
CA ILE A 49 10.16 24.89 5.70
C ILE A 49 9.97 25.74 4.45
N GLU A 50 10.26 25.19 3.29
CA GLU A 50 10.12 25.88 1.99
C GLU A 50 8.98 25.23 1.21
N ASP A 51 8.16 26.07 0.57
CA ASP A 51 7.04 25.61 -0.26
C ASP A 51 7.53 25.30 -1.68
N TYR A 52 7.21 24.11 -2.18
CA TYR A 52 7.48 23.76 -3.57
C TYR A 52 6.54 24.55 -4.49
N PRO A 53 7.07 25.29 -5.48
CA PRO A 53 6.29 26.30 -6.22
C PRO A 53 5.35 25.73 -7.29
N LEU A 54 5.46 24.45 -7.64
CA LEU A 54 4.68 23.84 -8.70
C LEU A 54 3.69 22.82 -8.13
N ASP A 55 2.48 22.84 -8.67
CA ASP A 55 1.51 21.76 -8.45
C ASP A 55 1.61 20.70 -9.55
N VAL A 56 1.00 19.55 -9.30
CA VAL A 56 0.92 18.49 -10.30
C VAL A 56 0.12 18.99 -11.50
N PRO A 57 0.65 18.89 -12.74
CA PRO A 57 -0.13 19.21 -13.92
C PRO A 57 -1.42 18.40 -13.93
N ASP A 58 -2.55 19.07 -14.22
CA ASP A 58 -3.83 18.39 -14.43
C ASP A 58 -3.67 17.41 -15.59
N LYS A 59 -3.38 16.16 -15.26
CA LYS A 59 -3.58 15.06 -16.21
C LYS A 59 -5.09 14.87 -16.31
N ASP A 60 -5.58 14.87 -17.54
CA ASP A 60 -6.98 14.60 -17.83
C ASP A 60 -7.45 13.34 -17.08
N LEU A 61 -8.22 13.54 -16.02
CA LEU A 61 -8.83 12.45 -15.23
C LEU A 61 -9.97 11.77 -16.01
N SER A 62 -10.05 12.02 -17.32
CA SER A 62 -11.07 11.47 -18.21
C SER A 62 -10.93 9.96 -18.46
N GLU A 63 -9.76 9.38 -18.18
CA GLU A 63 -9.65 7.94 -18.12
C GLU A 63 -10.24 7.45 -16.80
N THR A 64 -11.51 7.17 -16.81
CA THR A 64 -12.19 6.49 -15.70
C THR A 64 -11.53 5.13 -15.52
N TRP A 65 -10.62 5.03 -14.55
CA TRP A 65 -10.05 3.74 -14.20
C TRP A 65 -11.17 2.81 -13.75
N SER A 66 -11.36 1.72 -14.47
CA SER A 66 -12.21 0.62 -14.04
C SER A 66 -11.31 -0.53 -13.58
N CYS A 67 -11.52 -1.03 -12.38
CA CYS A 67 -10.84 -2.23 -11.92
C CYS A 67 -11.14 -3.37 -12.91
N PRO A 68 -10.13 -3.96 -13.57
CA PRO A 68 -10.35 -5.05 -14.52
C PRO A 68 -10.86 -6.34 -13.85
N LEU A 69 -10.81 -6.39 -12.52
CA LEU A 69 -11.42 -7.45 -11.73
C LEU A 69 -12.91 -7.20 -11.59
N ASN A 70 -13.70 -8.14 -12.04
CA ASN A 70 -15.11 -8.21 -11.61
C ASN A 70 -15.12 -8.72 -10.15
N LEU A 71 -14.93 -7.78 -9.21
CA LEU A 71 -14.98 -8.01 -7.77
C LEU A 71 -16.42 -8.00 -7.26
N THR A 72 -17.43 -8.14 -8.15
CA THR A 72 -18.81 -8.30 -7.70
C THR A 72 -18.83 -9.50 -6.76
N PRO A 73 -19.01 -9.31 -5.46
CA PRO A 73 -19.01 -10.43 -4.53
C PRO A 73 -20.19 -11.30 -4.92
N GLU A 74 -19.99 -12.58 -5.04
CA GLU A 74 -21.10 -13.51 -4.98
C GLU A 74 -21.81 -13.20 -3.65
N SER A 75 -23.05 -12.76 -3.73
CA SER A 75 -23.78 -12.19 -2.59
C SER A 75 -24.20 -13.22 -1.54
N SER A 76 -23.80 -14.47 -1.68
CA SER A 76 -24.09 -15.59 -0.81
C SER A 76 -22.82 -16.06 -0.08
N GLY A 77 -22.82 -15.99 1.25
CA GLY A 77 -21.73 -16.48 2.10
C GLY A 77 -21.33 -15.51 3.21
N SER A 78 -20.69 -16.02 4.23
CA SER A 78 -20.08 -15.24 5.31
C SER A 78 -18.96 -14.33 4.77
N LEU A 79 -18.58 -13.32 5.54
CA LEU A 79 -17.49 -12.42 5.14
C LEU A 79 -16.19 -13.20 4.87
N VAL A 80 -15.88 -14.19 5.72
CA VAL A 80 -14.68 -15.02 5.56
C VAL A 80 -14.73 -15.85 4.28
N GLU A 81 -15.88 -16.47 3.95
CA GLU A 81 -16.00 -17.27 2.72
C GLU A 81 -15.82 -16.41 1.47
N ARG A 82 -16.40 -15.23 1.46
CA ARG A 82 -16.24 -14.27 0.35
C ARG A 82 -14.79 -13.82 0.18
N LEU A 83 -14.12 -13.49 1.30
CA LEU A 83 -12.72 -13.06 1.25
C LEU A 83 -11.79 -14.19 0.81
N LEU A 84 -12.01 -15.42 1.30
CA LEU A 84 -11.20 -16.56 0.87
C LEU A 84 -11.42 -16.93 -0.61
N ALA A 85 -12.64 -16.80 -1.12
CA ALA A 85 -12.92 -16.99 -2.55
C ALA A 85 -12.19 -15.93 -3.40
N GLU A 86 -12.14 -14.69 -2.92
CA GLU A 86 -11.37 -13.62 -3.57
C GLU A 86 -9.87 -13.90 -3.56
N VAL A 87 -9.32 -14.27 -2.41
CA VAL A 87 -7.91 -14.67 -2.28
C VAL A 87 -7.56 -15.81 -3.22
N ALA A 88 -8.40 -16.85 -3.30
CA ALA A 88 -8.17 -17.99 -4.20
C ALA A 88 -8.13 -17.56 -5.68
N ARG A 89 -9.02 -16.64 -6.08
CA ARG A 89 -9.06 -16.10 -7.45
C ARG A 89 -7.84 -15.22 -7.77
N LEU A 90 -7.34 -14.45 -6.79
CA LEU A 90 -6.22 -13.53 -6.96
C LEU A 90 -4.85 -14.22 -6.90
N ARG A 91 -4.75 -15.33 -6.20
CA ARG A 91 -3.48 -16.04 -5.93
C ARG A 91 -2.63 -16.32 -7.18
N PRO A 92 -3.16 -16.85 -8.30
CA PRO A 92 -2.35 -17.10 -9.49
C PRO A 92 -1.68 -15.84 -10.05
N TRP A 93 -2.38 -14.72 -9.99
CA TRP A 93 -1.89 -13.42 -10.47
C TRP A 93 -0.79 -12.85 -9.57
N ALA A 94 -0.95 -12.94 -8.26
CA ALA A 94 0.08 -12.53 -7.32
C ALA A 94 1.37 -13.34 -7.50
N ILE A 95 1.25 -14.67 -7.66
CA ILE A 95 2.39 -15.55 -7.94
C ILE A 95 3.09 -15.14 -9.23
N GLU A 96 2.34 -14.85 -10.30
CA GLU A 96 2.92 -14.44 -11.58
C GLU A 96 3.66 -13.10 -11.47
N THR A 97 3.11 -12.11 -10.77
CA THR A 97 3.80 -10.83 -10.52
C THR A 97 5.12 -11.03 -9.79
N ARG A 98 5.13 -11.85 -8.74
CA ARG A 98 6.35 -12.16 -7.97
C ARG A 98 7.39 -12.85 -8.83
N ARG A 99 6.95 -13.80 -9.65
CA ARG A 99 7.83 -14.49 -10.60
C ARG A 99 8.47 -13.52 -11.58
N GLN A 100 7.70 -12.57 -12.13
CA GLN A 100 8.20 -11.56 -13.06
C GLN A 100 9.13 -10.55 -12.42
N ARG A 101 8.78 -10.08 -11.22
CA ARG A 101 9.54 -9.03 -10.51
C ARG A 101 10.74 -9.57 -9.73
N GLY A 102 10.77 -10.87 -9.41
CA GLY A 102 11.79 -11.48 -8.56
C GLY A 102 11.81 -10.96 -7.12
N ARG A 103 10.75 -10.28 -6.69
CA ARG A 103 10.61 -9.72 -5.34
C ARG A 103 9.14 -9.59 -4.95
N THR A 104 8.90 -9.53 -3.64
CA THR A 104 7.59 -9.25 -3.06
C THR A 104 7.71 -8.24 -1.92
N LEU A 105 6.62 -7.53 -1.63
CA LEU A 105 6.45 -6.72 -0.42
C LEU A 105 5.63 -7.47 0.66
N PHE A 106 5.14 -8.66 0.34
CA PHE A 106 4.44 -9.53 1.26
C PHE A 106 5.41 -10.15 2.27
N GLY A 107 4.97 -10.32 3.52
CA GLY A 107 5.72 -10.99 4.58
C GLY A 107 6.18 -10.08 5.73
N ILE A 108 5.73 -8.83 5.76
CA ILE A 108 6.07 -7.91 6.86
C ILE A 108 5.47 -8.34 8.19
N SER A 109 4.35 -9.09 8.18
CA SER A 109 3.76 -9.68 9.39
C SER A 109 4.53 -10.88 9.93
N GLY A 110 5.45 -11.44 9.14
CA GLY A 110 6.11 -12.74 9.40
C GLY A 110 5.46 -13.91 8.67
N ALA A 111 4.33 -13.70 8.01
CA ALA A 111 3.65 -14.73 7.24
C ALA A 111 4.41 -15.04 5.93
N LYS A 112 4.29 -16.29 5.50
CA LYS A 112 4.77 -16.73 4.18
C LYS A 112 3.70 -16.54 3.12
N GLU A 113 4.09 -16.58 1.85
CA GLU A 113 3.22 -16.32 0.70
C GLU A 113 2.05 -17.31 0.57
N ASP A 114 2.20 -18.53 1.05
CA ASP A 114 1.18 -19.57 1.07
C ASP A 114 0.17 -19.41 2.22
N GLN A 115 0.48 -18.56 3.20
CA GLN A 115 -0.33 -18.34 4.41
C GLN A 115 -1.30 -17.15 4.31
N VAL A 116 -1.55 -16.62 3.12
CA VAL A 116 -2.46 -15.49 2.92
C VAL A 116 -3.89 -15.78 3.39
N ASP A 117 -4.33 -17.06 3.33
CA ASP A 117 -5.65 -17.48 3.81
C ASP A 117 -5.77 -17.36 5.34
N GLU A 118 -4.70 -17.67 6.07
CA GLU A 118 -4.65 -17.50 7.52
C GLU A 118 -4.74 -16.04 7.91
N LEU A 119 -4.00 -15.17 7.21
CA LEU A 119 -4.09 -13.72 7.41
C LEU A 119 -5.50 -13.19 7.18
N ALA A 120 -6.17 -13.66 6.12
CA ALA A 120 -7.54 -13.27 5.81
C ALA A 120 -8.51 -13.70 6.93
N ARG A 121 -8.38 -14.93 7.45
CA ARG A 121 -9.22 -15.44 8.56
C ARG A 121 -9.01 -14.65 9.84
N VAL A 122 -7.75 -14.39 10.22
CA VAL A 122 -7.42 -13.59 11.40
C VAL A 122 -8.02 -12.20 11.28
N PHE A 123 -7.86 -11.55 10.13
CA PHE A 123 -8.37 -10.21 9.90
C PHE A 123 -9.89 -10.12 9.99
N VAL A 124 -10.60 -11.10 9.42
CA VAL A 124 -12.07 -11.19 9.52
C VAL A 124 -12.52 -11.49 10.94
N ALA A 125 -11.89 -12.43 11.63
CA ALA A 125 -12.25 -12.78 13.01
C ALA A 125 -12.18 -11.55 13.93
N ILE A 126 -11.15 -10.73 13.79
CA ILE A 126 -11.01 -9.48 14.54
C ILE A 126 -12.06 -8.44 14.11
N ALA A 127 -12.33 -8.33 12.81
CA ALA A 127 -13.36 -7.41 12.31
C ALA A 127 -14.76 -7.76 12.80
N GLU A 128 -15.08 -9.05 12.96
CA GLU A 128 -16.37 -9.54 13.44
C GLU A 128 -16.51 -9.46 14.97
N THR A 129 -15.44 -9.74 15.69
CA THR A 129 -15.49 -9.79 17.17
C THR A 129 -15.15 -8.46 17.83
N GLY A 130 -14.38 -7.60 17.16
CA GLY A 130 -13.78 -6.41 17.75
C GLY A 130 -12.68 -6.72 18.78
N ASP A 131 -12.34 -7.99 18.95
CA ASP A 131 -11.35 -8.44 19.92
C ASP A 131 -9.95 -8.45 19.30
N VAL A 132 -9.14 -7.47 19.71
CA VAL A 132 -7.74 -7.32 19.31
C VAL A 132 -6.78 -7.86 20.38
N THR A 133 -7.31 -8.48 21.44
CA THR A 133 -6.51 -8.97 22.57
C THR A 133 -6.25 -10.48 22.51
N SER A 134 -7.08 -11.23 21.79
CA SER A 134 -6.86 -12.65 21.56
C SER A 134 -5.75 -12.85 20.55
N GLU A 135 -4.70 -13.56 20.93
CA GLU A 135 -3.66 -13.94 19.98
C GLU A 135 -4.27 -14.78 18.85
N PRO A 136 -4.08 -14.39 17.59
CA PRO A 136 -4.52 -15.21 16.48
C PRO A 136 -3.70 -16.50 16.49
N VAL A 137 -4.35 -17.58 16.86
CA VAL A 137 -3.73 -18.90 16.91
C VAL A 137 -3.66 -19.45 15.50
N THR A 138 -2.52 -19.27 14.87
CA THR A 138 -2.12 -20.13 13.76
C THR A 138 -0.80 -20.76 14.17
N ASP A 139 -0.77 -22.06 14.35
CA ASP A 139 0.41 -22.83 14.78
C ASP A 139 1.59 -22.73 13.80
N GLU A 140 1.36 -22.14 12.63
CA GLU A 140 2.31 -22.11 11.51
C GLU A 140 3.01 -20.76 11.32
N ILE A 141 2.49 -19.67 11.93
CA ILE A 141 3.07 -18.33 11.78
C ILE A 141 3.73 -17.89 13.08
N THR A 142 5.01 -17.58 13.00
CA THR A 142 5.71 -16.94 14.11
C THR A 142 5.48 -15.45 14.07
N TRP A 143 4.64 -14.95 14.98
CA TRP A 143 4.37 -13.52 15.10
C TRP A 143 5.56 -12.79 15.73
N MET A 144 6.03 -11.75 15.03
CA MET A 144 7.18 -10.94 15.49
C MET A 144 6.77 -9.69 16.26
N PHE A 145 5.48 -9.39 16.31
CA PHE A 145 4.99 -8.09 16.78
C PHE A 145 3.84 -8.26 17.78
N GLU A 146 3.69 -7.27 18.65
CA GLU A 146 2.50 -7.14 19.49
C GLU A 146 1.25 -6.86 18.65
N MET A 147 0.09 -7.24 19.14
CA MET A 147 -1.18 -7.30 18.40
C MET A 147 -1.54 -6.04 17.57
N PRO A 148 -1.46 -4.80 18.08
CA PRO A 148 -1.85 -3.64 17.28
C PRO A 148 -0.95 -3.42 16.06
N LEU A 149 0.35 -3.68 16.23
CA LEU A 149 1.32 -3.57 15.14
C LEU A 149 1.20 -4.73 14.17
N LEU A 150 0.94 -5.93 14.70
CA LEU A 150 0.67 -7.12 13.90
C LEU A 150 -0.52 -6.94 12.96
N LEU A 151 -1.63 -6.40 13.46
CA LEU A 151 -2.81 -6.11 12.62
C LEU A 151 -2.50 -5.17 11.46
N ARG A 152 -1.72 -4.14 11.73
CA ARG A 152 -1.26 -3.24 10.69
C ARG A 152 -0.45 -3.99 9.64
N HIS A 153 0.48 -4.84 10.06
CA HIS A 153 1.31 -5.62 9.14
C HIS A 153 0.51 -6.68 8.37
N ILE A 154 -0.49 -7.29 8.98
CA ILE A 154 -1.43 -8.18 8.27
C ILE A 154 -2.19 -7.41 7.19
N ALA A 155 -2.68 -6.22 7.50
CA ALA A 155 -3.35 -5.37 6.52
C ALA A 155 -2.42 -4.96 5.37
N ASP A 156 -1.16 -4.63 5.68
CA ASP A 156 -0.15 -4.29 4.67
C ASP A 156 0.21 -5.50 3.79
N ASP A 157 0.26 -6.70 4.34
CA ASP A 157 0.48 -7.93 3.58
C ASP A 157 -0.70 -8.26 2.66
N LEU A 158 -1.94 -8.17 3.14
CA LEU A 158 -3.13 -8.36 2.32
C LEU A 158 -3.21 -7.32 1.19
N ARG A 159 -2.87 -6.06 1.47
CA ARG A 159 -2.77 -5.00 0.46
C ARG A 159 -1.69 -5.32 -0.57
N SER A 160 -0.51 -5.74 -0.13
CA SER A 160 0.59 -6.10 -1.02
C SER A 160 0.22 -7.25 -1.95
N PHE A 161 -0.43 -8.29 -1.40
CA PHE A 161 -0.96 -9.40 -2.18
C PHE A 161 -1.96 -8.95 -3.25
N TYR A 162 -2.90 -8.06 -2.88
CA TYR A 162 -3.89 -7.52 -3.78
C TYR A 162 -3.26 -6.72 -4.93
N HIS A 163 -2.33 -5.81 -4.63
CA HIS A 163 -1.65 -5.01 -5.64
C HIS A 163 -0.76 -5.86 -6.56
N GLU A 164 -0.09 -6.87 -6.02
CA GLU A 164 0.68 -7.81 -6.84
C GLU A 164 -0.24 -8.57 -7.79
N ALA A 165 -1.41 -9.01 -7.33
CA ALA A 165 -2.38 -9.70 -8.17
C ALA A 165 -2.93 -8.81 -9.30
N ILE A 166 -3.25 -7.57 -9.02
CA ILE A 166 -3.75 -6.63 -10.03
C ILE A 166 -2.67 -6.35 -11.08
N ALA A 167 -1.43 -6.17 -10.67
CA ALA A 167 -0.34 -5.80 -11.57
C ALA A 167 -0.05 -6.83 -12.67
N ALA A 168 -0.41 -8.11 -12.48
CA ALA A 168 -0.20 -9.16 -13.48
C ALA A 168 -1.38 -9.33 -14.44
N GLN A 169 -2.52 -8.68 -14.18
CA GLN A 169 -3.70 -8.88 -15.02
C GLN A 169 -3.57 -8.16 -16.36
N PRO A 170 -4.08 -8.76 -17.46
CA PRO A 170 -4.11 -8.09 -18.74
C PRO A 170 -4.93 -6.79 -18.67
N GLY A 171 -4.34 -5.68 -19.08
CA GLY A 171 -4.95 -4.35 -18.96
C GLY A 171 -4.95 -3.77 -17.54
N GLY A 172 -4.37 -4.49 -16.58
CA GLY A 172 -4.18 -4.05 -15.21
C GLY A 172 -3.02 -3.09 -15.11
N ASN A 173 -3.19 -1.88 -15.58
CA ASN A 173 -2.45 -0.78 -14.98
C ASN A 173 -3.03 -0.63 -13.59
N ALA A 174 -2.32 -1.14 -12.57
CA ALA A 174 -2.67 -0.81 -11.21
C ALA A 174 -2.81 0.72 -11.15
N PRO A 175 -3.88 1.25 -10.52
CA PRO A 175 -3.94 2.69 -10.36
C PRO A 175 -2.66 3.12 -9.67
N ASP A 176 -2.03 4.10 -10.25
CA ASP A 176 -0.87 4.73 -9.67
C ASP A 176 -1.36 5.45 -8.40
N HIS A 177 -1.20 4.79 -7.26
CA HIS A 177 -1.53 5.32 -5.94
C HIS A 177 -0.32 5.96 -5.29
#